data_3985317ddbce8299ef6503bbd057e994
#
_entry.id   3985317ddbce8299ef6503bbd057e994
#
_cell.length_a   1.000
_cell.length_b   1.000
_cell.length_c   1.000
_cell.angle_alpha   90.00
_cell.angle_beta   90.00
_cell.angle_gamma   90.00
#
_symmetry.space_group_name_H-M   'P 1'
#
loop_
_entity.id
_entity.type
_entity.pdbx_description
1 polymer ?
#
loop_
_entity_poly.entity_id
_entity_poly.type
_entity_poly.pdbx_seq_one_letter_code
_entity_poly.pdbx_strand_id
1 'polypeptide(L)'
;MAEFFAAHRVTLEQAIAACRARGYWSAYPETPSARFYGEDARPAAETAFKALLGKPFPLDQDGDAEPVGAEVSPYGFPLGITYPKRSVAALIGAAQRAGIAWAAASVEARAGLALEILARLNRDSFLMAHAIEHTTGQAFVMAFQAGGPHAQDRGLEAVAYAVDEMTRIPATARWEKPQGKGPPLLLAKTWRIVPRGIGLVIGCSTFPTWNGYPALFASLVTGPAVIVKPHPNAILPLALTVRTARAVLREAGFDPDVVQLAPDSPEAPIAAELATHPAIGIVDYTGGPAFGRWLREHVRDAVLFTEEAGINPVVIAGAPDLRGMCANLAFSLSLYSGQMCTAPQNLFIPAEGVETDQGTLSFEAVASGIAEAIDSLLADPARAAAILGAIASPATLERIAAARRLGRIVRDSTPLPNAGQARTATPLLVAVEAEDDRAYLEERFGPIAFLIRCRNAEEALARAAASARAKGAITAGLYATDEAFIARAAEAFARAGVPLSVNLTGGIYVNQSAAFSDFHVTGLNPAGNACLTDSAFVANRFRVVAVRRPIAA
;
A
#
# COMPACT_ATOMS: atom_id res chain seq x y z
N MET A 1 -6.51 11.23 -27.56
CA MET A 1 -6.94 10.05 -26.77
C MET A 1 -6.42 8.74 -27.36
N ALA A 2 -6.64 8.47 -28.67
CA ALA A 2 -6.10 7.26 -29.31
C ALA A 2 -4.56 7.19 -29.28
N GLU A 3 -3.87 8.33 -29.34
CA GLU A 3 -2.41 8.42 -29.25
C GLU A 3 -1.87 7.96 -27.89
N PHE A 4 -2.50 8.36 -26.77
CA PHE A 4 -2.06 7.92 -25.44
C PHE A 4 -2.18 6.40 -25.28
N PHE A 5 -3.29 5.81 -25.73
CA PHE A 5 -3.43 4.36 -25.66
C PHE A 5 -2.41 3.65 -26.57
N ALA A 6 -2.22 4.14 -27.81
CA ALA A 6 -1.24 3.57 -28.73
C ALA A 6 0.19 3.62 -28.18
N ALA A 7 0.56 4.73 -27.52
CA ALA A 7 1.88 4.91 -26.93
C ALA A 7 2.17 3.91 -25.79
N HIS A 8 1.15 3.50 -25.03
CA HIS A 8 1.31 2.66 -23.84
C HIS A 8 0.77 1.23 -24.00
N ARG A 9 0.24 0.87 -25.16
CA ARG A 9 -0.39 -0.43 -25.39
C ARG A 9 0.52 -1.61 -25.05
N VAL A 10 1.77 -1.56 -25.46
CA VAL A 10 2.74 -2.64 -25.22
C VAL A 10 2.98 -2.83 -23.73
N THR A 11 3.13 -1.73 -22.97
CA THR A 11 3.29 -1.79 -21.51
C THR A 11 2.07 -2.42 -20.84
N LEU A 12 0.86 -2.07 -21.28
CA LEU A 12 -0.37 -2.66 -20.75
C LEU A 12 -0.47 -4.16 -21.04
N GLU A 13 -0.17 -4.59 -22.27
CA GLU A 13 -0.18 -6.00 -22.67
C GLU A 13 0.82 -6.82 -21.83
N GLN A 14 2.02 -6.26 -21.59
CA GLN A 14 3.02 -6.87 -20.71
C GLN A 14 2.57 -6.94 -19.26
N ALA A 15 1.94 -5.88 -18.74
CA ALA A 15 1.39 -5.86 -17.39
C ALA A 15 0.29 -6.92 -17.19
N ILE A 16 -0.64 -7.06 -18.16
CA ILE A 16 -1.67 -8.10 -18.12
C ILE A 16 -1.04 -9.51 -18.16
N ALA A 17 -0.03 -9.71 -18.99
CA ALA A 17 0.70 -10.97 -19.05
C ALA A 17 1.43 -11.26 -17.71
N ALA A 18 2.06 -10.26 -17.11
CA ALA A 18 2.73 -10.36 -15.81
C ALA A 18 1.74 -10.72 -14.67
N CYS A 19 0.57 -10.08 -14.62
CA CYS A 19 -0.51 -10.44 -13.67
C CYS A 19 -0.93 -11.91 -13.77
N ARG A 20 -0.92 -12.47 -14.97
CA ARG A 20 -1.28 -13.88 -15.20
C ARG A 20 -0.15 -14.85 -14.90
N ALA A 21 1.09 -14.46 -15.20
CA ALA A 21 2.28 -15.30 -15.02
C ALA A 21 2.77 -15.32 -13.56
N ARG A 22 2.52 -14.26 -12.79
CA ARG A 22 2.95 -14.07 -11.39
C ARG A 22 4.47 -14.17 -11.19
N GLY A 23 5.26 -14.00 -12.26
CA GLY A 23 6.70 -13.85 -12.18
C GLY A 23 7.11 -12.39 -11.89
N TYR A 24 8.41 -12.19 -11.56
CA TYR A 24 8.93 -10.83 -11.41
C TYR A 24 8.89 -10.06 -12.73
N TRP A 25 8.27 -8.89 -12.70
CA TRP A 25 8.29 -7.92 -13.79
C TRP A 25 8.09 -6.52 -13.20
N SER A 26 8.68 -5.51 -13.83
CA SER A 26 8.50 -4.10 -13.48
C SER A 26 8.57 -3.26 -14.76
N ALA A 27 7.71 -2.26 -14.86
CA ALA A 27 7.76 -1.29 -15.94
C ALA A 27 8.67 -0.11 -15.63
N TYR A 28 8.94 0.15 -14.36
CA TYR A 28 9.58 1.37 -13.89
C TYR A 28 10.88 1.08 -13.14
N PRO A 29 12.04 1.64 -13.57
CA PRO A 29 13.33 1.36 -12.94
C PRO A 29 13.37 1.80 -11.47
N GLU A 30 13.64 0.87 -10.56
CA GLU A 30 13.72 1.14 -9.12
C GLU A 30 15.08 1.73 -8.67
N THR A 31 16.08 1.71 -9.55
CA THR A 31 17.41 2.24 -9.25
C THR A 31 17.47 3.75 -9.53
N PRO A 32 17.72 4.61 -8.52
CA PRO A 32 17.79 6.06 -8.69
C PRO A 32 19.11 6.49 -9.34
N SER A 33 19.30 6.15 -10.61
CA SER A 33 20.54 6.43 -11.34
C SER A 33 20.31 7.28 -12.58
N ALA A 34 21.35 8.06 -12.94
CA ALA A 34 21.39 8.86 -14.14
C ALA A 34 21.17 8.05 -15.43
N ARG A 35 21.55 6.77 -15.42
CA ARG A 35 21.35 5.87 -16.57
C ARG A 35 19.87 5.74 -16.98
N PHE A 36 18.97 5.75 -16.00
CA PHE A 36 17.53 5.55 -16.24
C PHE A 36 16.77 6.88 -16.30
N TYR A 37 17.19 7.88 -15.52
CA TYR A 37 16.41 9.10 -15.32
C TYR A 37 17.10 10.38 -15.88
N GLY A 38 18.35 10.27 -16.33
CA GLY A 38 19.15 11.40 -16.76
C GLY A 38 19.99 12.03 -15.63
N GLU A 39 21.09 12.70 -15.99
CA GLU A 39 22.02 13.29 -15.03
C GLU A 39 21.40 14.43 -14.22
N ASP A 40 20.54 15.22 -14.85
CA ASP A 40 19.91 16.40 -14.25
C ASP A 40 18.68 16.08 -13.40
N ALA A 41 18.13 14.85 -13.46
CA ALA A 41 16.85 14.52 -12.82
C ALA A 41 16.86 14.74 -11.30
N ARG A 42 17.94 14.30 -10.62
CA ARG A 42 18.05 14.45 -9.15
C ARG A 42 18.24 15.91 -8.72
N PRO A 43 19.21 16.70 -9.24
CA PRO A 43 19.39 18.10 -8.85
C PRO A 43 18.18 18.98 -9.26
N ALA A 44 17.55 18.71 -10.40
CA ALA A 44 16.33 19.41 -10.81
C ALA A 44 15.18 19.15 -9.84
N ALA A 45 14.99 17.90 -9.41
CA ALA A 45 13.96 17.53 -8.45
C ALA A 45 14.18 18.16 -7.06
N GLU A 46 15.42 18.19 -6.57
CA GLU A 46 15.75 18.88 -5.31
C GLU A 46 15.43 20.38 -5.40
N THR A 47 15.78 21.02 -6.52
CA THR A 47 15.46 22.42 -6.79
C THR A 47 13.95 22.63 -6.83
N ALA A 48 13.21 21.77 -7.53
CA ALA A 48 11.77 21.84 -7.63
C ALA A 48 11.09 21.64 -6.27
N PHE A 49 11.56 20.69 -5.44
CA PHE A 49 11.05 20.49 -4.08
C PHE A 49 11.27 21.74 -3.22
N LYS A 50 12.50 22.28 -3.20
CA LYS A 50 12.81 23.51 -2.45
C LYS A 50 11.96 24.70 -2.89
N ALA A 51 11.62 24.78 -4.17
CA ALA A 51 10.77 25.83 -4.72
C ALA A 51 9.32 25.78 -4.25
N LEU A 52 8.83 24.63 -3.75
CA LEU A 52 7.50 24.47 -3.18
C LEU A 52 7.42 24.94 -1.71
N LEU A 53 8.53 24.87 -0.97
CA LEU A 53 8.53 25.16 0.46
C LEU A 53 8.06 26.59 0.77
N GLY A 54 7.18 26.74 1.76
CA GLY A 54 6.65 28.01 2.23
C GLY A 54 5.69 28.70 1.24
N LYS A 55 5.13 27.99 0.25
CA LYS A 55 4.28 28.56 -0.79
C LYS A 55 2.96 27.81 -0.97
N PRO A 56 1.94 28.46 -1.54
CA PRO A 56 0.78 27.77 -2.03
C PRO A 56 1.17 26.72 -3.09
N PHE A 57 0.65 25.51 -2.95
CA PHE A 57 0.88 24.43 -3.92
C PHE A 57 0.21 24.78 -5.27
N PRO A 58 0.94 24.73 -6.38
CA PRO A 58 0.42 25.08 -7.70
C PRO A 58 -0.51 23.96 -8.22
N LEU A 59 -1.77 24.05 -7.88
CA LEU A 59 -2.85 23.16 -8.35
C LEU A 59 -3.94 24.01 -9.03
N ASP A 60 -4.39 23.57 -10.18
CA ASP A 60 -5.48 24.19 -10.94
C ASP A 60 -6.88 23.80 -10.42
N GLN A 61 -7.01 23.70 -9.13
CA GLN A 61 -8.25 23.39 -8.40
C GLN A 61 -8.56 24.57 -7.49
N ASP A 62 -9.65 25.28 -7.77
CA ASP A 62 -10.07 26.40 -6.94
C ASP A 62 -10.55 25.91 -5.58
N GLY A 63 -10.19 26.63 -4.53
CA GLY A 63 -10.71 26.43 -3.19
C GLY A 63 -11.94 27.32 -2.93
N ASP A 64 -12.83 26.89 -2.04
CA ASP A 64 -13.97 27.67 -1.53
C ASP A 64 -13.89 27.91 -0.01
N ALA A 65 -12.75 27.57 0.59
CA ALA A 65 -12.46 27.72 2.00
C ALA A 65 -10.98 28.11 2.21
N GLU A 66 -10.62 28.47 3.44
CA GLU A 66 -9.24 28.76 3.82
C GLU A 66 -8.32 27.58 3.47
N PRO A 67 -7.16 27.84 2.84
CA PRO A 67 -6.19 26.81 2.50
C PRO A 67 -5.71 26.05 3.74
N VAL A 68 -5.37 24.79 3.54
CA VAL A 68 -4.83 23.93 4.61
C VAL A 68 -3.40 23.49 4.28
N GLY A 69 -2.62 23.13 5.30
CA GLY A 69 -1.26 22.64 5.17
C GLY A 69 -0.49 22.93 6.45
N ALA A 70 -0.21 21.87 7.21
CA ALA A 70 0.56 21.96 8.45
C ALA A 70 1.63 20.85 8.52
N GLU A 71 2.09 20.39 7.36
CA GLU A 71 3.07 19.32 7.26
C GLU A 71 4.40 19.75 7.85
N VAL A 72 4.89 18.94 8.78
CA VAL A 72 6.22 19.10 9.40
C VAL A 72 7.05 17.88 9.06
N SER A 73 8.18 18.11 8.44
CA SER A 73 9.11 17.04 8.12
C SER A 73 9.52 16.27 9.38
N PRO A 74 9.52 14.94 9.37
CA PRO A 74 10.12 14.13 10.44
C PRO A 74 11.61 14.42 10.66
N TYR A 75 12.24 15.08 9.69
CA TYR A 75 13.63 15.57 9.78
C TYR A 75 13.75 16.96 10.44
N GLY A 76 12.66 17.56 10.95
CA GLY A 76 12.70 18.66 11.91
C GLY A 76 12.48 20.06 11.34
N PHE A 77 11.77 20.22 10.20
CA PHE A 77 11.39 21.53 9.68
C PHE A 77 9.96 21.55 9.11
N PRO A 78 9.25 22.68 9.18
CA PRO A 78 7.93 22.82 8.56
C PRO A 78 8.06 22.94 7.05
N LEU A 79 7.19 22.27 6.28
CA LEU A 79 7.16 22.45 4.84
C LEU A 79 6.56 23.81 4.45
N GLY A 80 5.59 24.32 5.23
CA GLY A 80 4.93 25.60 4.97
C GLY A 80 4.15 25.65 3.66
N ILE A 81 3.86 24.49 3.05
CA ILE A 81 3.08 24.39 1.83
C ILE A 81 1.60 24.45 2.20
N THR A 82 0.82 25.24 1.47
CA THR A 82 -0.63 25.32 1.64
C THR A 82 -1.35 24.79 0.41
N TYR A 83 -2.49 24.14 0.61
CA TYR A 83 -3.27 23.47 -0.44
C TYR A 83 -4.68 24.06 -0.52
N PRO A 84 -5.25 24.21 -1.74
CA PRO A 84 -6.62 24.68 -1.89
C PRO A 84 -7.59 23.69 -1.24
N LYS A 85 -8.48 24.18 -0.37
CA LYS A 85 -9.52 23.40 0.29
C LYS A 85 -10.85 23.66 -0.38
N ARG A 86 -11.60 22.59 -0.68
CA ARG A 86 -13.00 22.63 -1.13
C ARG A 86 -13.91 22.06 -0.07
N SER A 87 -15.11 22.58 0.06
CA SER A 87 -16.19 21.97 0.83
C SER A 87 -16.57 20.60 0.24
N VAL A 88 -17.10 19.71 1.07
CA VAL A 88 -17.55 18.39 0.61
C VAL A 88 -18.59 18.53 -0.51
N ALA A 89 -19.52 19.47 -0.39
CA ALA A 89 -20.54 19.73 -1.41
C ALA A 89 -19.91 20.16 -2.76
N ALA A 90 -18.87 21.02 -2.74
CA ALA A 90 -18.18 21.45 -3.95
C ALA A 90 -17.41 20.29 -4.61
N LEU A 91 -16.69 19.45 -3.81
CA LEU A 91 -16.00 18.27 -4.29
C LEU A 91 -16.96 17.29 -4.97
N ILE A 92 -18.07 16.96 -4.32
CA ILE A 92 -19.08 16.03 -4.85
C ILE A 92 -19.73 16.59 -6.12
N GLY A 93 -20.17 17.86 -6.11
CA GLY A 93 -20.79 18.47 -7.27
C GLY A 93 -19.87 18.53 -8.49
N ALA A 94 -18.59 18.85 -8.29
CA ALA A 94 -17.59 18.85 -9.35
C ALA A 94 -17.33 17.45 -9.90
N ALA A 95 -17.12 16.44 -9.01
CA ALA A 95 -16.93 15.05 -9.42
C ALA A 95 -18.13 14.49 -10.21
N GLN A 96 -19.36 14.81 -9.82
CA GLN A 96 -20.57 14.40 -10.53
C GLN A 96 -20.61 14.98 -11.96
N ARG A 97 -20.31 16.26 -12.14
CA ARG A 97 -20.29 16.89 -13.46
C ARG A 97 -19.18 16.32 -14.34
N ALA A 98 -17.95 16.30 -13.85
CA ALA A 98 -16.79 15.81 -14.58
C ALA A 98 -16.92 14.30 -14.91
N GLY A 99 -17.51 13.53 -14.02
CA GLY A 99 -17.70 12.09 -14.16
C GLY A 99 -18.59 11.67 -15.32
N ILE A 100 -19.49 12.53 -15.82
CA ILE A 100 -20.42 12.18 -16.92
C ILE A 100 -19.65 11.85 -18.20
N ALA A 101 -18.78 12.75 -18.65
CA ALA A 101 -18.00 12.56 -19.86
C ALA A 101 -16.93 11.46 -19.67
N TRP A 102 -16.36 11.36 -18.48
CA TRP A 102 -15.36 10.34 -18.15
C TRP A 102 -15.95 8.92 -18.17
N ALA A 103 -17.10 8.71 -17.57
CA ALA A 103 -17.80 7.42 -17.59
C ALA A 103 -18.20 6.96 -18.99
N ALA A 104 -18.47 7.92 -19.90
CA ALA A 104 -18.81 7.65 -21.31
C ALA A 104 -17.59 7.37 -22.19
N ALA A 105 -16.36 7.67 -21.74
CA ALA A 105 -15.13 7.39 -22.48
C ALA A 105 -14.91 5.88 -22.61
N SER A 106 -14.24 5.46 -23.70
CA SER A 106 -13.91 4.05 -23.91
C SER A 106 -12.90 3.53 -22.87
N VAL A 107 -12.86 2.21 -22.68
CA VAL A 107 -11.90 1.56 -21.77
C VAL A 107 -10.47 1.89 -22.20
N GLU A 108 -10.20 1.86 -23.50
CA GLU A 108 -8.88 2.18 -24.07
C GLU A 108 -8.49 3.64 -23.78
N ALA A 109 -9.44 4.59 -23.93
CA ALA A 109 -9.17 6.00 -23.65
C ALA A 109 -8.80 6.21 -22.17
N ARG A 110 -9.57 5.64 -21.24
CA ARG A 110 -9.30 5.74 -19.81
C ARG A 110 -7.99 5.05 -19.43
N ALA A 111 -7.73 3.86 -19.96
CA ALA A 111 -6.48 3.14 -19.74
C ALA A 111 -5.27 3.91 -20.28
N GLY A 112 -5.33 4.43 -21.51
CA GLY A 112 -4.25 5.21 -22.10
C GLY A 112 -3.89 6.45 -21.28
N LEU A 113 -4.90 7.16 -20.76
CA LEU A 113 -4.68 8.34 -19.91
C LEU A 113 -4.12 7.95 -18.53
N ALA A 114 -4.60 6.87 -17.93
CA ALA A 114 -4.05 6.37 -16.67
C ALA A 114 -2.56 5.97 -16.80
N LEU A 115 -2.20 5.32 -17.91
CA LEU A 115 -0.81 4.95 -18.21
C LEU A 115 0.07 6.17 -18.47
N GLU A 116 -0.43 7.20 -19.15
CA GLU A 116 0.30 8.46 -19.35
C GLU A 116 0.53 9.18 -18.01
N ILE A 117 -0.46 9.17 -17.10
CA ILE A 117 -0.29 9.71 -15.75
C ILE A 117 0.84 8.98 -15.04
N LEU A 118 0.85 7.63 -15.05
CA LEU A 118 1.91 6.82 -14.45
C LEU A 118 3.28 7.11 -15.07
N ALA A 119 3.36 7.23 -16.39
CA ALA A 119 4.60 7.54 -17.09
C ALA A 119 5.14 8.92 -16.71
N ARG A 120 4.27 9.93 -16.53
CA ARG A 120 4.68 11.26 -16.06
C ARG A 120 5.12 11.24 -14.60
N LEU A 121 4.41 10.53 -13.75
CA LEU A 121 4.81 10.33 -12.35
C LEU A 121 6.16 9.61 -12.24
N ASN A 122 6.46 8.68 -13.16
CA ASN A 122 7.77 8.02 -13.19
C ASN A 122 8.90 9.00 -13.54
N ARG A 123 8.70 9.89 -14.50
CA ARG A 123 9.68 10.95 -14.80
C ARG A 123 9.97 11.84 -13.59
N ASP A 124 8.97 12.06 -12.73
CA ASP A 124 9.06 12.89 -11.53
C ASP A 124 9.41 12.08 -10.27
N SER A 125 9.91 10.83 -10.38
CA SER A 125 10.17 9.96 -9.22
C SER A 125 11.15 10.55 -8.20
N PHE A 126 12.12 11.35 -8.62
CA PHE A 126 13.03 12.06 -7.68
C PHE A 126 12.31 13.16 -6.89
N LEU A 127 11.41 13.91 -7.53
CA LEU A 127 10.58 14.91 -6.83
C LEU A 127 9.62 14.23 -5.86
N MET A 128 9.02 13.12 -6.28
CA MET A 128 8.17 12.29 -5.43
C MET A 128 8.94 11.75 -4.22
N ALA A 129 10.20 11.33 -4.42
CA ALA A 129 11.06 10.87 -3.34
C ALA A 129 11.27 11.95 -2.27
N HIS A 130 11.59 13.19 -2.66
CA HIS A 130 11.71 14.30 -1.71
C HIS A 130 10.38 14.60 -0.99
N ALA A 131 9.25 14.56 -1.71
CA ALA A 131 7.95 14.77 -1.10
C ALA A 131 7.64 13.69 -0.03
N ILE A 132 7.93 12.43 -0.33
CA ILE A 132 7.71 11.30 0.58
C ILE A 132 8.70 11.34 1.74
N GLU A 133 9.99 11.53 1.49
CA GLU A 133 11.01 11.68 2.53
C GLU A 133 10.57 12.68 3.59
N HIS A 134 10.16 13.87 3.16
CA HIS A 134 9.85 14.98 4.06
C HIS A 134 8.42 15.01 4.60
N THR A 135 7.52 14.13 4.15
CA THR A 135 6.19 14.00 4.74
C THR A 135 6.03 12.73 5.55
N THR A 136 6.78 11.67 5.23
CA THR A 136 6.64 10.36 5.87
C THR A 136 7.82 9.96 6.75
N GLY A 137 9.02 10.54 6.52
CA GLY A 137 10.25 10.17 7.20
C GLY A 137 10.98 8.97 6.58
N GLN A 138 10.53 8.42 5.45
CA GLN A 138 11.30 7.42 4.72
C GLN A 138 12.66 7.98 4.33
N ALA A 139 13.73 7.17 4.41
CA ALA A 139 15.02 7.56 3.87
C ALA A 139 14.94 7.69 2.34
N PHE A 140 15.71 8.59 1.74
CA PHE A 140 15.57 8.98 0.33
C PHE A 140 15.49 7.80 -0.65
N VAL A 141 16.35 6.79 -0.51
CA VAL A 141 16.36 5.63 -1.42
C VAL A 141 15.05 4.85 -1.31
N MET A 142 14.57 4.61 -0.09
CA MET A 142 13.29 3.95 0.13
C MET A 142 12.12 4.81 -0.37
N ALA A 143 12.15 6.12 -0.10
CA ALA A 143 11.13 7.05 -0.59
C ALA A 143 11.07 7.06 -2.12
N PHE A 144 12.22 6.96 -2.80
CA PHE A 144 12.30 6.82 -4.24
C PHE A 144 11.69 5.49 -4.72
N GLN A 145 12.15 4.36 -4.16
CA GLN A 145 11.72 3.03 -4.59
C GLN A 145 10.24 2.77 -4.27
N ALA A 146 9.88 2.83 -3.00
CA ALA A 146 8.54 2.50 -2.55
C ALA A 146 7.50 3.52 -3.01
N GLY A 147 7.82 4.82 -2.93
CA GLY A 147 6.91 5.88 -3.28
C GLY A 147 6.86 6.25 -4.76
N GLY A 148 7.87 5.91 -5.52
CA GLY A 148 8.00 6.06 -6.97
C GLY A 148 7.71 4.75 -7.72
N PRO A 149 8.73 4.07 -8.27
CA PRO A 149 8.57 2.90 -9.14
C PRO A 149 7.66 1.80 -8.61
N HIS A 150 7.80 1.38 -7.35
CA HIS A 150 6.97 0.30 -6.80
C HIS A 150 5.49 0.72 -6.67
N ALA A 151 5.23 1.97 -6.26
CA ALA A 151 3.88 2.51 -6.23
C ALA A 151 3.28 2.61 -7.65
N GLN A 152 4.08 3.03 -8.63
CA GLN A 152 3.67 3.12 -10.03
C GLN A 152 3.38 1.74 -10.62
N ASP A 153 4.17 0.72 -10.31
CA ASP A 153 3.91 -0.66 -10.69
C ASP A 153 2.60 -1.18 -10.06
N ARG A 154 2.31 -0.85 -8.78
CA ARG A 154 1.01 -1.17 -8.15
C ARG A 154 -0.16 -0.46 -8.84
N GLY A 155 0.03 0.80 -9.26
CA GLY A 155 -0.95 1.52 -10.06
C GLY A 155 -1.16 0.88 -11.44
N LEU A 156 -0.09 0.47 -12.10
CA LEU A 156 -0.13 -0.22 -13.39
C LEU A 156 -0.77 -1.61 -13.28
N GLU A 157 -0.49 -2.35 -12.22
CA GLU A 157 -1.16 -3.62 -11.91
C GLU A 157 -2.67 -3.43 -11.80
N ALA A 158 -3.13 -2.36 -11.13
CA ALA A 158 -4.55 -2.02 -11.03
C ALA A 158 -5.18 -1.69 -12.39
N VAL A 159 -4.46 -0.95 -13.25
CA VAL A 159 -4.89 -0.69 -14.64
C VAL A 159 -5.01 -2.00 -15.42
N ALA A 160 -4.03 -2.88 -15.31
CA ALA A 160 -4.01 -4.17 -16.01
C ALA A 160 -5.19 -5.05 -15.62
N TYR A 161 -5.43 -5.24 -14.32
CA TYR A 161 -6.60 -5.97 -13.82
C TYR A 161 -7.92 -5.33 -14.26
N ALA A 162 -8.02 -4.00 -14.19
CA ALA A 162 -9.25 -3.29 -14.57
C ALA A 162 -9.57 -3.46 -16.06
N VAL A 163 -8.57 -3.36 -16.94
CA VAL A 163 -8.77 -3.56 -18.38
C VAL A 163 -9.10 -5.03 -18.69
N ASP A 164 -8.34 -5.99 -18.13
CA ASP A 164 -8.59 -7.42 -18.34
C ASP A 164 -10.01 -7.80 -17.90
N GLU A 165 -10.47 -7.31 -16.76
CA GLU A 165 -11.81 -7.61 -16.24
C GLU A 165 -12.93 -6.94 -17.04
N MET A 166 -12.77 -5.69 -17.47
CA MET A 166 -13.77 -4.99 -18.27
C MET A 166 -13.89 -5.55 -19.69
N THR A 167 -12.82 -6.08 -20.26
CA THR A 167 -12.80 -6.63 -21.63
C THR A 167 -13.16 -8.11 -21.72
N ARG A 168 -13.39 -8.79 -20.61
CA ARG A 168 -13.84 -10.20 -20.57
C ARG A 168 -15.21 -10.41 -21.23
N ILE A 169 -16.05 -9.37 -21.23
CA ILE A 169 -17.36 -9.41 -21.89
C ILE A 169 -17.24 -8.62 -23.19
N PRO A 170 -17.60 -9.21 -24.34
CA PRO A 170 -17.58 -8.49 -25.60
C PRO A 170 -18.56 -7.31 -25.58
N ALA A 171 -18.21 -6.18 -26.18
CA ALA A 171 -19.09 -5.02 -26.24
C ALA A 171 -20.41 -5.30 -26.97
N THR A 172 -20.40 -6.22 -27.94
CA THR A 172 -21.57 -6.61 -28.75
C THR A 172 -21.57 -8.11 -29.00
N ALA A 173 -22.78 -8.69 -29.17
CA ALA A 173 -22.96 -10.04 -29.69
C ALA A 173 -24.29 -10.19 -30.43
N ARG A 174 -24.31 -11.08 -31.42
CA ARG A 174 -25.53 -11.62 -32.01
C ARG A 174 -25.95 -12.83 -31.18
N TRP A 175 -27.17 -12.82 -30.70
CA TRP A 175 -27.75 -13.95 -29.97
C TRP A 175 -28.82 -14.60 -30.84
N GLU A 176 -28.71 -15.91 -31.02
CA GLU A 176 -29.60 -16.71 -31.86
C GLU A 176 -30.10 -17.90 -31.05
N LYS A 177 -31.44 -18.03 -31.00
CA LYS A 177 -32.08 -19.16 -30.33
C LYS A 177 -32.92 -19.95 -31.33
N PRO A 178 -32.60 -21.22 -31.57
CA PRO A 178 -33.42 -22.09 -32.43
C PRO A 178 -34.84 -22.24 -31.88
N GLN A 179 -35.84 -22.29 -32.80
CA GLN A 179 -37.26 -22.48 -32.47
C GLN A 179 -37.85 -23.69 -33.17
N GLY A 180 -37.31 -24.88 -32.97
CA GLY A 180 -37.83 -26.11 -33.57
C GLY A 180 -37.98 -25.99 -35.08
N LYS A 181 -39.20 -26.00 -35.64
CA LYS A 181 -39.51 -25.88 -37.06
C LYS A 181 -39.65 -24.42 -37.56
N GLY A 182 -39.66 -23.43 -36.65
CA GLY A 182 -39.79 -22.02 -36.97
C GLY A 182 -38.43 -21.34 -37.19
N PRO A 183 -38.41 -20.08 -37.72
CA PRO A 183 -37.20 -19.30 -37.81
C PRO A 183 -36.63 -19.02 -36.42
N PRO A 184 -35.28 -18.87 -36.31
CA PRO A 184 -34.64 -18.59 -35.04
C PRO A 184 -35.05 -17.21 -34.51
N LEU A 185 -35.07 -17.05 -33.19
CA LEU A 185 -35.16 -15.75 -32.57
C LEU A 185 -33.80 -15.09 -32.59
N LEU A 186 -33.73 -13.86 -33.11
CA LEU A 186 -32.49 -13.12 -33.26
C LEU A 186 -32.50 -11.83 -32.42
N LEU A 187 -31.43 -11.61 -31.66
CA LEU A 187 -31.22 -10.38 -30.92
C LEU A 187 -29.81 -9.83 -31.18
N ALA A 188 -29.72 -8.52 -31.41
CA ALA A 188 -28.49 -7.80 -31.18
C ALA A 188 -28.38 -7.45 -29.70
N LYS A 189 -27.25 -7.75 -29.09
CA LYS A 189 -26.94 -7.41 -27.71
C LYS A 189 -25.74 -6.47 -27.66
N THR A 190 -25.84 -5.44 -26.82
CA THR A 190 -24.72 -4.57 -26.45
C THR A 190 -24.57 -4.51 -24.95
N TRP A 191 -23.34 -4.49 -24.44
CA TRP A 191 -23.06 -4.32 -23.03
C TRP A 191 -22.30 -3.01 -22.79
N ARG A 192 -22.66 -2.32 -21.73
CA ARG A 192 -22.01 -1.08 -21.31
C ARG A 192 -21.44 -1.26 -19.92
N ILE A 193 -20.21 -0.80 -19.72
CA ILE A 193 -19.60 -0.63 -18.43
C ILE A 193 -20.22 0.59 -17.75
N VAL A 194 -20.75 0.43 -16.55
CA VAL A 194 -21.35 1.49 -15.75
C VAL A 194 -20.58 1.58 -14.43
N PRO A 195 -19.85 2.68 -14.16
CA PRO A 195 -19.10 2.86 -12.93
C PRO A 195 -20.02 2.99 -11.72
N ARG A 196 -19.49 2.68 -10.54
CA ARG A 196 -20.21 2.89 -9.28
C ARG A 196 -19.90 4.28 -8.72
N GLY A 197 -20.75 5.26 -8.92
CA GLY A 197 -20.66 6.57 -8.30
C GLY A 197 -19.27 7.22 -8.37
N ILE A 198 -18.90 7.91 -7.31
CA ILE A 198 -17.58 8.55 -7.14
C ILE A 198 -16.68 7.63 -6.33
N GLY A 199 -15.40 7.50 -6.69
CA GLY A 199 -14.37 6.83 -5.91
C GLY A 199 -13.76 7.81 -4.88
N LEU A 200 -13.66 7.38 -3.63
CA LEU A 200 -12.96 8.09 -2.56
C LEU A 200 -11.73 7.29 -2.14
N VAL A 201 -10.55 7.90 -2.25
CA VAL A 201 -9.28 7.33 -1.79
C VAL A 201 -8.83 8.05 -0.53
N ILE A 202 -8.84 7.37 0.61
CA ILE A 202 -8.37 7.89 1.90
C ILE A 202 -6.97 7.35 2.15
N GLY A 203 -5.96 8.22 1.95
CA GLY A 203 -4.55 7.86 2.02
C GLY A 203 -4.01 7.80 3.45
N CYS A 204 -3.01 6.94 3.67
CA CYS A 204 -2.26 6.86 4.92
C CYS A 204 -1.07 7.83 4.96
N SER A 205 -0.46 7.97 6.14
CA SER A 205 0.67 8.89 6.37
C SER A 205 2.05 8.31 6.05
N THR A 206 2.19 6.98 5.96
CA THR A 206 3.50 6.32 5.84
C THR A 206 3.83 5.88 4.42
N PHE A 207 2.83 5.47 3.64
CA PHE A 207 2.96 5.02 2.25
C PHE A 207 1.88 5.64 1.35
N PRO A 208 1.80 6.99 1.23
CA PRO A 208 0.66 7.66 0.60
C PRO A 208 0.45 7.24 -0.86
N THR A 209 1.51 7.09 -1.65
CA THR A 209 1.43 6.70 -3.06
C THR A 209 1.28 5.18 -3.22
N TRP A 210 2.09 4.38 -2.51
CA TRP A 210 2.08 2.93 -2.64
C TRP A 210 0.71 2.31 -2.33
N ASN A 211 0.04 2.77 -1.27
CA ASN A 211 -1.31 2.33 -0.92
C ASN A 211 -2.40 3.08 -1.70
N GLY A 212 -2.17 4.34 -2.09
CA GLY A 212 -3.17 5.15 -2.78
C GLY A 212 -3.33 4.83 -4.27
N TYR A 213 -2.25 4.44 -4.95
CA TYR A 213 -2.27 4.24 -6.41
C TYR A 213 -3.14 3.09 -6.88
N PRO A 214 -3.14 1.90 -6.26
CA PRO A 214 -4.06 0.84 -6.67
C PRO A 214 -5.51 1.30 -6.70
N ALA A 215 -5.96 1.97 -5.66
CA ALA A 215 -7.32 2.47 -5.53
C ALA A 215 -7.64 3.59 -6.54
N LEU A 216 -6.73 4.57 -6.67
CA LEU A 216 -6.86 5.69 -7.61
C LEU A 216 -6.97 5.17 -9.05
N PHE A 217 -6.02 4.34 -9.48
CA PHE A 217 -5.97 3.89 -10.87
C PHE A 217 -7.04 2.84 -11.20
N ALA A 218 -7.40 1.95 -10.24
CA ALA A 218 -8.54 1.05 -10.42
C ALA A 218 -9.85 1.82 -10.61
N SER A 219 -10.13 2.84 -9.79
CA SER A 219 -11.32 3.67 -9.92
C SER A 219 -11.28 4.48 -11.22
N LEU A 220 -10.16 5.15 -11.50
CA LEU A 220 -10.04 5.98 -12.70
C LEU A 220 -10.32 5.18 -13.98
N VAL A 221 -9.69 4.02 -14.15
CA VAL A 221 -9.84 3.20 -15.37
C VAL A 221 -11.22 2.56 -15.47
N THR A 222 -11.85 2.18 -14.36
CA THR A 222 -13.21 1.61 -14.37
C THR A 222 -14.31 2.66 -14.56
N GLY A 223 -13.97 3.96 -14.47
CA GLY A 223 -14.81 5.08 -14.91
C GLY A 223 -15.37 6.01 -13.84
N PRO A 224 -15.24 5.78 -12.52
CA PRO A 224 -15.54 6.81 -11.52
C PRO A 224 -14.68 8.07 -11.67
N ALA A 225 -15.22 9.23 -11.36
CA ALA A 225 -14.42 10.36 -10.91
C ALA A 225 -13.89 10.05 -9.52
N VAL A 226 -12.70 10.56 -9.17
CA VAL A 226 -11.99 10.18 -7.94
C VAL A 226 -11.68 11.41 -7.09
N ILE A 227 -12.07 11.32 -5.82
CA ILE A 227 -11.68 12.29 -4.79
C ILE A 227 -10.55 11.65 -3.98
N VAL A 228 -9.37 12.29 -4.00
CA VAL A 228 -8.17 11.85 -3.27
C VAL A 228 -8.08 12.66 -1.98
N LYS A 229 -8.28 11.99 -0.86
CA LYS A 229 -8.21 12.55 0.49
C LYS A 229 -6.91 12.08 1.16
N PRO A 230 -5.82 12.89 1.11
CA PRO A 230 -4.56 12.52 1.75
C PRO A 230 -4.65 12.59 3.27
N HIS A 231 -3.71 11.93 3.95
CA HIS A 231 -3.50 12.15 5.37
C HIS A 231 -2.98 13.59 5.62
N PRO A 232 -3.44 14.32 6.66
CA PRO A 232 -3.04 15.72 6.90
C PRO A 232 -1.53 15.94 7.05
N ASN A 233 -0.78 14.92 7.49
CA ASN A 233 0.68 14.99 7.62
C ASN A 233 1.45 14.55 6.36
N ALA A 234 0.75 14.11 5.28
CA ALA A 234 1.36 13.61 4.05
C ALA A 234 0.49 13.98 2.83
N ILE A 235 0.26 15.26 2.64
CA ILE A 235 -0.57 15.79 1.54
C ILE A 235 0.24 15.87 0.25
N LEU A 236 1.50 16.35 0.32
CA LEU A 236 2.32 16.68 -0.84
C LEU A 236 2.47 15.56 -1.86
N PRO A 237 2.72 14.28 -1.50
CA PRO A 237 2.85 13.21 -2.49
C PRO A 237 1.59 13.00 -3.34
N LEU A 238 0.43 13.00 -2.71
CA LEU A 238 -0.85 12.85 -3.42
C LEU A 238 -1.27 14.15 -4.13
N ALA A 239 -0.86 15.32 -3.65
CA ALA A 239 -1.05 16.59 -4.35
C ALA A 239 -0.26 16.63 -5.67
N LEU A 240 1.00 16.16 -5.68
CA LEU A 240 1.81 15.98 -6.90
C LEU A 240 1.12 15.01 -7.88
N THR A 241 0.60 13.90 -7.38
CA THR A 241 -0.14 12.92 -8.16
C THR A 241 -1.39 13.53 -8.82
N VAL A 242 -2.21 14.23 -8.03
CA VAL A 242 -3.44 14.89 -8.52
C VAL A 242 -3.08 15.96 -9.56
N ARG A 243 -2.04 16.78 -9.31
CA ARG A 243 -1.59 17.79 -10.27
C ARG A 243 -1.24 17.17 -11.62
N THR A 244 -0.49 16.08 -11.62
CA THR A 244 -0.10 15.36 -12.84
C THR A 244 -1.33 14.76 -13.55
N ALA A 245 -2.24 14.14 -12.80
CA ALA A 245 -3.47 13.57 -13.36
C ALA A 245 -4.35 14.66 -14.02
N ARG A 246 -4.54 15.79 -13.35
CA ARG A 246 -5.32 16.92 -13.87
C ARG A 246 -4.71 17.50 -15.14
N ALA A 247 -3.38 17.62 -15.23
CA ALA A 247 -2.70 18.08 -16.43
C ALA A 247 -2.97 17.16 -17.63
N VAL A 248 -2.83 15.84 -17.46
CA VAL A 248 -3.09 14.85 -18.52
C VAL A 248 -4.56 14.86 -18.95
N LEU A 249 -5.49 14.93 -18.01
CA LEU A 249 -6.93 14.99 -18.30
C LEU A 249 -7.28 16.23 -19.14
N ARG A 250 -6.73 17.39 -18.77
CA ARG A 250 -6.94 18.64 -19.52
C ARG A 250 -6.37 18.56 -20.94
N GLU A 251 -5.16 18.07 -21.11
CA GLU A 251 -4.53 17.87 -22.43
C GLU A 251 -5.37 16.95 -23.32
N ALA A 252 -6.06 15.98 -22.72
CA ALA A 252 -6.94 15.06 -23.42
C ALA A 252 -8.35 15.62 -23.67
N GLY A 253 -8.66 16.82 -23.21
CA GLY A 253 -9.96 17.49 -23.36
C GLY A 253 -11.04 17.04 -22.36
N PHE A 254 -10.65 16.40 -21.25
CA PHE A 254 -11.54 16.10 -20.14
C PHE A 254 -11.51 17.18 -19.07
N ASP A 255 -12.61 17.29 -18.33
CA ASP A 255 -12.66 18.12 -17.13
C ASP A 255 -11.66 17.58 -16.09
N PRO A 256 -10.67 18.39 -15.64
CA PRO A 256 -9.69 17.94 -14.65
C PRO A 256 -10.31 17.56 -13.31
N ASP A 257 -11.53 18.00 -12.99
CA ASP A 257 -12.26 17.60 -11.78
C ASP A 257 -12.70 16.12 -11.76
N VAL A 258 -12.36 15.33 -12.81
CA VAL A 258 -12.35 13.85 -12.75
C VAL A 258 -11.44 13.37 -11.63
N VAL A 259 -10.32 14.07 -11.33
CA VAL A 259 -9.44 13.77 -10.19
C VAL A 259 -9.28 15.02 -9.34
N GLN A 260 -9.70 14.96 -8.09
CA GLN A 260 -9.67 16.09 -7.18
C GLN A 260 -8.87 15.80 -5.92
N LEU A 261 -8.16 16.81 -5.40
CA LEU A 261 -7.53 16.79 -4.09
C LEU A 261 -8.51 17.27 -3.02
N ALA A 262 -8.65 16.52 -1.94
CA ALA A 262 -9.50 16.84 -0.79
C ALA A 262 -8.67 16.92 0.50
N PRO A 263 -7.79 17.93 0.66
CA PRO A 263 -6.98 18.08 1.84
C PRO A 263 -7.81 18.58 3.01
N ASP A 264 -7.46 18.17 4.23
CA ASP A 264 -8.06 18.61 5.48
C ASP A 264 -7.00 18.86 6.55
N SER A 265 -7.45 19.23 7.74
CA SER A 265 -6.61 19.33 8.92
C SER A 265 -7.15 18.42 10.04
N PRO A 266 -6.32 18.06 11.05
CA PRO A 266 -6.77 17.26 12.19
C PRO A 266 -7.93 17.90 12.97
N GLU A 267 -8.02 19.23 12.98
CA GLU A 267 -9.05 20.01 13.68
C GLU A 267 -10.39 20.02 12.94
N ALA A 268 -10.36 19.81 11.61
CA ALA A 268 -11.55 19.83 10.74
C ALA A 268 -11.49 18.68 9.70
N PRO A 269 -11.55 17.41 10.15
CA PRO A 269 -11.45 16.25 9.27
C PRO A 269 -12.73 16.07 8.46
N ILE A 270 -12.57 15.78 7.15
CA ILE A 270 -13.72 15.59 6.22
C ILE A 270 -13.89 14.13 5.76
N ALA A 271 -13.02 13.22 6.16
CA ALA A 271 -13.03 11.84 5.69
C ALA A 271 -14.35 11.10 6.00
N ALA A 272 -14.90 11.30 7.20
CA ALA A 272 -16.15 10.67 7.63
C ALA A 272 -17.36 11.19 6.81
N GLU A 273 -17.44 12.50 6.60
CA GLU A 273 -18.50 13.15 5.81
C GLU A 273 -18.46 12.68 4.35
N LEU A 274 -17.25 12.64 3.75
CA LEU A 274 -17.08 12.11 2.39
C LEU A 274 -17.49 10.64 2.30
N ALA A 275 -16.97 9.79 3.20
CA ALA A 275 -17.19 8.34 3.15
C ALA A 275 -18.65 7.93 3.29
N THR A 276 -19.48 8.72 3.97
CA THR A 276 -20.90 8.45 4.18
C THR A 276 -21.82 9.21 3.19
N HIS A 277 -21.24 10.00 2.28
CA HIS A 277 -22.03 10.77 1.32
C HIS A 277 -22.65 9.84 0.25
N PRO A 278 -23.97 9.98 -0.07
CA PRO A 278 -24.68 9.05 -0.98
C PRO A 278 -24.13 8.98 -2.41
N ALA A 279 -23.43 10.01 -2.88
CA ALA A 279 -22.80 10.03 -4.20
C ALA A 279 -21.48 9.22 -4.26
N ILE A 280 -20.88 8.90 -3.11
CA ILE A 280 -19.70 8.06 -3.03
C ILE A 280 -20.13 6.60 -3.22
N GLY A 281 -19.67 5.97 -4.28
CA GLY A 281 -19.98 4.58 -4.59
C GLY A 281 -18.88 3.60 -4.21
N ILE A 282 -17.66 4.12 -3.96
CA ILE A 282 -16.48 3.33 -3.60
C ILE A 282 -15.69 4.10 -2.56
N VAL A 283 -15.30 3.44 -1.48
CA VAL A 283 -14.38 3.97 -0.47
C VAL A 283 -13.19 3.02 -0.36
N ASP A 284 -12.00 3.55 -0.63
CA ASP A 284 -10.73 2.87 -0.39
C ASP A 284 -10.03 3.52 0.79
N TYR A 285 -9.70 2.74 1.79
CA TYR A 285 -9.07 3.21 3.02
C TYR A 285 -7.83 2.39 3.36
N THR A 286 -6.73 3.08 3.63
CA THR A 286 -5.55 2.51 4.28
C THR A 286 -5.23 3.33 5.53
N GLY A 287 -5.14 2.67 6.69
CA GLY A 287 -4.84 3.37 7.94
C GLY A 287 -5.09 2.54 9.19
N GLY A 288 -5.26 3.22 10.32
CA GLY A 288 -5.42 2.54 11.62
C GLY A 288 -6.77 1.83 11.79
N PRO A 289 -6.82 0.75 12.59
CA PRO A 289 -8.00 -0.11 12.73
C PRO A 289 -9.22 0.59 13.38
N ALA A 290 -9.01 1.67 14.11
CA ALA A 290 -10.12 2.39 14.75
C ALA A 290 -11.04 3.06 13.71
N PHE A 291 -10.47 3.77 12.74
CA PHE A 291 -11.25 4.41 11.68
C PHE A 291 -11.75 3.37 10.66
N GLY A 292 -10.98 2.31 10.36
CA GLY A 292 -11.44 1.19 9.55
C GLY A 292 -12.70 0.52 10.11
N ARG A 293 -12.76 0.31 11.42
CA ARG A 293 -13.96 -0.19 12.10
C ARG A 293 -15.13 0.78 11.97
N TRP A 294 -14.88 2.08 12.21
CA TRP A 294 -15.89 3.11 12.05
C TRP A 294 -16.47 3.12 10.63
N LEU A 295 -15.62 3.00 9.60
CA LEU A 295 -16.08 2.92 8.20
C LEU A 295 -16.98 1.68 7.98
N ARG A 296 -16.61 0.51 8.47
CA ARG A 296 -17.44 -0.70 8.35
C ARG A 296 -18.81 -0.55 9.02
N GLU A 297 -18.88 0.23 10.08
CA GLU A 297 -20.13 0.49 10.81
C GLU A 297 -21.02 1.55 10.14
N HIS A 298 -20.45 2.50 9.41
CA HIS A 298 -21.17 3.69 8.92
C HIS A 298 -21.32 3.75 7.40
N VAL A 299 -20.41 3.17 6.62
CA VAL A 299 -20.53 3.11 5.15
C VAL A 299 -21.49 1.99 4.78
N ARG A 300 -22.66 2.35 4.21
CA ARG A 300 -23.74 1.39 3.91
C ARG A 300 -23.93 1.14 2.43
N ASP A 301 -23.83 2.18 1.61
CA ASP A 301 -24.23 2.12 0.19
C ASP A 301 -23.02 2.02 -0.76
N ALA A 302 -21.84 2.44 -0.32
CA ALA A 302 -20.62 2.32 -1.08
C ALA A 302 -19.96 0.94 -0.91
N VAL A 303 -19.24 0.51 -1.94
CA VAL A 303 -18.29 -0.61 -1.81
C VAL A 303 -17.11 -0.11 -0.99
N LEU A 304 -16.83 -0.78 0.12
CA LEU A 304 -15.76 -0.40 1.04
C LEU A 304 -14.60 -1.40 0.92
N PHE A 305 -13.41 -0.89 0.65
CA PHE A 305 -12.14 -1.60 0.73
C PHE A 305 -11.31 -1.00 1.86
N THR A 306 -10.86 -1.86 2.79
CA THR A 306 -10.02 -1.44 3.92
C THR A 306 -8.73 -2.23 3.93
N GLU A 307 -7.63 -1.54 4.17
CA GLU A 307 -6.35 -2.09 4.59
C GLU A 307 -5.97 -1.45 5.92
N GLU A 308 -5.79 -2.29 6.91
CA GLU A 308 -5.41 -1.92 8.27
C GLU A 308 -4.12 -2.66 8.60
N ALA A 309 -3.30 -2.12 9.47
CA ALA A 309 -2.09 -2.81 9.87
C ALA A 309 -2.38 -4.02 10.80
N GLY A 310 -1.39 -4.85 11.04
CA GLY A 310 -1.53 -6.09 11.81
C GLY A 310 -0.29 -6.48 12.59
N ILE A 311 -0.40 -7.58 13.33
CA ILE A 311 0.65 -8.08 14.23
C ILE A 311 1.58 -9.13 13.57
N ASN A 312 1.89 -9.01 12.33
CA ASN A 312 2.66 -9.90 11.45
C ASN A 312 3.60 -10.88 12.19
N PRO A 313 3.25 -12.17 12.28
CA PRO A 313 4.01 -13.15 13.06
C PRO A 313 5.17 -13.75 12.26
N VAL A 314 6.22 -14.12 12.97
CA VAL A 314 7.30 -15.01 12.47
C VAL A 314 7.42 -16.18 13.44
N VAL A 315 7.42 -17.41 12.94
CA VAL A 315 7.69 -18.63 13.72
C VAL A 315 9.12 -19.07 13.43
N ILE A 316 9.92 -19.26 14.46
CA ILE A 316 11.30 -19.73 14.37
C ILE A 316 11.39 -21.12 15.00
N ALA A 317 11.02 -22.15 14.25
CA ALA A 317 11.02 -23.55 14.68
C ALA A 317 12.35 -24.28 14.35
N GLY A 318 13.11 -23.74 13.40
CA GLY A 318 14.42 -24.20 12.99
C GLY A 318 15.08 -23.16 12.10
N ALA A 319 16.38 -23.24 11.86
CA ALA A 319 17.09 -22.31 10.98
C ALA A 319 18.18 -23.05 10.18
N PRO A 320 17.90 -23.44 8.93
CA PRO A 320 18.91 -24.11 8.08
C PRO A 320 20.10 -23.20 7.73
N ASP A 321 19.93 -21.88 7.86
CA ASP A 321 20.96 -20.84 7.76
C ASP A 321 20.69 -19.81 8.86
N LEU A 322 21.22 -20.05 10.04
CA LEU A 322 21.03 -19.18 11.22
C LEU A 322 21.50 -17.75 10.96
N ARG A 323 22.67 -17.60 10.35
CA ARG A 323 23.25 -16.28 10.06
C ARG A 323 22.41 -15.51 9.05
N GLY A 324 21.96 -16.17 8.00
CA GLY A 324 21.07 -15.60 6.98
C GLY A 324 19.73 -15.22 7.57
N MET A 325 19.14 -16.04 8.43
CA MET A 325 17.91 -15.74 9.15
C MET A 325 18.05 -14.48 10.02
N CYS A 326 19.07 -14.43 10.88
CA CYS A 326 19.30 -13.28 11.76
C CYS A 326 19.53 -11.98 10.97
N ALA A 327 20.30 -12.04 9.87
CA ALA A 327 20.54 -10.89 9.01
C ALA A 327 19.26 -10.42 8.30
N ASN A 328 18.41 -11.34 7.83
CA ASN A 328 17.14 -11.06 7.18
C ASN A 328 16.14 -10.43 8.17
N LEU A 329 16.02 -10.99 9.37
CA LEU A 329 15.17 -10.44 10.43
C LEU A 329 15.69 -9.08 10.90
N ALA A 330 17.01 -8.89 11.03
CA ALA A 330 17.59 -7.60 11.39
C ALA A 330 17.19 -6.49 10.40
N PHE A 331 17.26 -6.77 9.09
CA PHE A 331 16.82 -5.82 8.08
C PHE A 331 15.31 -5.60 8.11
N SER A 332 14.50 -6.67 8.18
CA SER A 332 13.04 -6.60 8.20
C SER A 332 12.49 -5.82 9.39
N LEU A 333 13.15 -5.91 10.56
CA LEU A 333 12.81 -5.18 11.78
C LEU A 333 13.30 -3.72 11.78
N SER A 334 14.36 -3.44 10.98
CA SER A 334 15.00 -2.11 10.96
C SER A 334 14.47 -1.21 9.85
N LEU A 335 14.10 -1.77 8.69
CA LEU A 335 13.70 -0.98 7.52
C LEU A 335 12.57 -0.01 7.88
N TYR A 336 12.80 1.27 7.59
CA TYR A 336 11.91 2.38 7.90
C TYR A 336 11.46 2.40 9.38
N SER A 337 12.34 1.97 10.29
CA SER A 337 12.03 1.86 11.74
C SER A 337 10.73 1.09 12.00
N GLY A 338 10.49 0.01 11.27
CA GLY A 338 9.28 -0.82 11.43
C GLY A 338 7.96 -0.11 11.14
N GLN A 339 7.95 1.05 10.51
CA GLN A 339 6.75 1.83 10.20
C GLN A 339 6.06 1.35 8.90
N MET A 340 5.96 0.04 8.74
CA MET A 340 5.35 -0.64 7.60
C MET A 340 4.22 -1.54 8.10
N CYS A 341 3.12 -1.57 7.38
CA CYS A 341 1.99 -2.48 7.66
C CYS A 341 2.39 -3.97 7.59
N THR A 342 3.49 -4.27 6.90
CA THR A 342 4.07 -5.61 6.74
C THR A 342 5.25 -5.90 7.69
N ALA A 343 5.65 -4.96 8.56
CA ALA A 343 6.77 -5.17 9.47
C ALA A 343 6.49 -6.33 10.45
N PRO A 344 7.42 -7.28 10.65
CA PRO A 344 7.27 -8.29 11.69
C PRO A 344 7.17 -7.66 13.07
N GLN A 345 6.20 -8.11 13.87
CA GLN A 345 6.08 -7.69 15.25
C GLN A 345 6.32 -8.82 16.24
N ASN A 346 5.79 -10.02 15.98
CA ASN A 346 5.74 -11.13 16.91
C ASN A 346 6.59 -12.30 16.44
N LEU A 347 7.71 -12.58 17.09
CA LEU A 347 8.62 -13.68 16.80
C LEU A 347 8.41 -14.79 17.83
N PHE A 348 7.78 -15.88 17.43
CA PHE A 348 7.45 -17.04 18.27
C PHE A 348 8.59 -18.05 18.23
N ILE A 349 9.21 -18.32 19.38
CA ILE A 349 10.45 -19.11 19.49
C ILE A 349 10.27 -20.21 20.53
N PRO A 350 10.54 -21.50 20.21
CA PRO A 350 10.46 -22.61 21.15
C PRO A 350 11.49 -22.51 22.29
N ALA A 351 11.05 -22.76 23.54
CA ALA A 351 11.91 -22.84 24.70
C ALA A 351 12.72 -24.16 24.78
N GLU A 352 12.19 -25.23 24.16
CA GLU A 352 12.89 -26.52 24.06
C GLU A 352 14.14 -26.48 23.16
N GLY A 353 14.27 -25.42 22.36
CA GLY A 353 15.40 -25.18 21.46
C GLY A 353 15.00 -25.05 19.99
N VAL A 354 15.89 -24.47 19.22
CA VAL A 354 15.77 -24.23 17.78
C VAL A 354 16.91 -24.99 17.08
N GLU A 355 16.58 -25.97 16.24
CA GLU A 355 17.55 -26.71 15.43
C GLU A 355 18.12 -25.81 14.34
N THR A 356 19.45 -25.67 14.28
CA THR A 356 20.14 -24.82 13.32
C THR A 356 21.29 -25.53 12.65
N ASP A 357 21.89 -24.93 11.63
CA ASP A 357 23.15 -25.34 11.02
C ASP A 357 24.34 -25.33 11.99
N GLN A 358 24.19 -24.74 13.19
CA GLN A 358 25.20 -24.65 14.25
C GLN A 358 24.85 -25.52 15.47
N GLY A 359 23.84 -26.40 15.35
CA GLY A 359 23.30 -27.22 16.44
C GLY A 359 22.05 -26.61 17.06
N THR A 360 21.56 -27.21 18.14
CA THR A 360 20.36 -26.74 18.85
C THR A 360 20.68 -25.52 19.70
N LEU A 361 20.00 -24.41 19.46
CA LEU A 361 20.19 -23.18 20.22
C LEU A 361 19.02 -22.93 21.16
N SER A 362 19.32 -22.36 22.34
CA SER A 362 18.30 -21.92 23.28
C SER A 362 17.55 -20.66 22.76
N PHE A 363 16.40 -20.38 23.36
CA PHE A 363 15.66 -19.15 23.14
C PHE A 363 16.55 -17.90 23.29
N GLU A 364 17.37 -17.87 24.35
CA GLU A 364 18.27 -16.75 24.63
C GLU A 364 19.33 -16.58 23.54
N ALA A 365 19.88 -17.66 23.04
CA ALA A 365 20.89 -17.62 21.99
C ALA A 365 20.31 -17.10 20.67
N VAL A 366 19.10 -17.53 20.30
CA VAL A 366 18.41 -17.01 19.11
C VAL A 366 18.06 -15.53 19.29
N ALA A 367 17.54 -15.15 20.44
CA ALA A 367 17.20 -13.77 20.77
C ALA A 367 18.42 -12.84 20.70
N SER A 368 19.56 -13.27 21.29
CA SER A 368 20.83 -12.54 21.22
C SER A 368 21.36 -12.44 19.78
N GLY A 369 21.28 -13.53 19.00
CA GLY A 369 21.73 -13.54 17.61
C GLY A 369 20.99 -12.53 16.73
N ILE A 370 19.67 -12.38 16.93
CA ILE A 370 18.86 -11.35 16.24
C ILE A 370 19.29 -9.94 16.69
N ALA A 371 19.47 -9.72 18.00
CA ALA A 371 19.89 -8.44 18.54
C ALA A 371 21.28 -8.01 18.00
N GLU A 372 22.25 -8.93 18.02
CA GLU A 372 23.60 -8.72 17.51
C GLU A 372 23.61 -8.44 15.99
N ALA A 373 22.74 -9.11 15.23
CA ALA A 373 22.58 -8.85 13.81
C ALA A 373 22.04 -7.45 13.54
N ILE A 374 21.08 -6.95 14.35
CA ILE A 374 20.60 -5.57 14.28
C ILE A 374 21.72 -4.58 14.61
N ASP A 375 22.49 -4.82 15.68
CA ASP A 375 23.59 -3.96 16.07
C ASP A 375 24.68 -3.88 14.99
N SER A 376 25.03 -5.02 14.40
CA SER A 376 25.97 -5.11 13.28
C SER A 376 25.45 -4.38 12.02
N LEU A 377 24.16 -4.54 11.71
CA LEU A 377 23.54 -3.85 10.58
C LEU A 377 23.58 -2.33 10.74
N LEU A 378 23.32 -1.84 11.95
CA LEU A 378 23.21 -0.42 12.28
C LEU A 378 24.52 0.20 12.81
N ALA A 379 25.62 -0.54 12.82
CA ALA A 379 26.92 -0.08 13.33
C ALA A 379 27.50 1.13 12.58
N ASP A 380 27.27 1.20 11.27
CA ASP A 380 27.65 2.37 10.46
C ASP A 380 26.51 3.40 10.50
N PRO A 381 26.77 4.64 10.97
CA PRO A 381 25.72 5.66 11.13
C PRO A 381 25.05 6.08 9.81
N ALA A 382 25.78 6.11 8.70
CA ALA A 382 25.22 6.50 7.41
C ALA A 382 24.29 5.41 6.87
N ARG A 383 24.69 4.14 6.99
CA ARG A 383 23.87 2.98 6.66
C ARG A 383 22.64 2.91 7.57
N ALA A 384 22.80 3.14 8.88
CA ALA A 384 21.68 3.15 9.83
C ALA A 384 20.65 4.23 9.45
N ALA A 385 21.08 5.45 9.14
CA ALA A 385 20.19 6.51 8.69
C ALA A 385 19.46 6.15 7.37
N ALA A 386 20.18 5.53 6.42
CA ALA A 386 19.61 5.11 5.14
C ALA A 386 18.58 3.96 5.28
N ILE A 387 18.70 3.11 6.31
CA ILE A 387 17.76 2.01 6.57
C ILE A 387 16.57 2.50 7.40
N LEU A 388 16.84 3.22 8.50
CA LEU A 388 15.82 3.57 9.49
C LEU A 388 14.96 4.75 9.06
N GLY A 389 15.52 5.74 8.36
CA GLY A 389 14.84 7.01 8.12
C GLY A 389 14.49 7.73 9.43
N ALA A 390 13.37 8.44 9.43
CA ALA A 390 12.86 9.17 10.59
C ALA A 390 11.48 8.64 11.03
N ILE A 391 11.13 8.86 12.30
CA ILE A 391 9.83 8.50 12.87
C ILE A 391 8.78 9.52 12.41
N ALA A 392 7.79 9.05 11.68
CA ALA A 392 6.72 9.88 11.11
C ALA A 392 5.87 10.56 12.18
N SER A 393 5.45 9.82 13.21
CA SER A 393 4.57 10.31 14.27
C SER A 393 5.24 10.29 15.65
N PRO A 394 5.17 11.40 16.43
CA PRO A 394 5.62 11.40 17.82
C PRO A 394 5.01 10.28 18.69
N ALA A 395 3.76 9.88 18.41
CA ALA A 395 3.10 8.80 19.12
C ALA A 395 3.83 7.45 19.01
N THR A 396 4.67 7.26 17.99
CA THR A 396 5.52 6.06 17.88
C THR A 396 6.58 6.02 18.99
N LEU A 397 7.15 7.16 19.37
CA LEU A 397 8.11 7.23 20.47
C LEU A 397 7.43 6.91 21.83
N GLU A 398 6.18 7.32 22.00
CA GLU A 398 5.37 6.98 23.19
C GLU A 398 5.08 5.47 23.23
N ARG A 399 4.76 4.85 22.08
CA ARG A 399 4.59 3.39 21.99
C ARG A 399 5.87 2.63 22.35
N ILE A 400 7.04 3.09 21.88
CA ILE A 400 8.33 2.51 22.27
C ILE A 400 8.54 2.59 23.78
N ALA A 401 8.29 3.77 24.38
CA ALA A 401 8.42 3.96 25.81
C ALA A 401 7.45 3.07 26.62
N ALA A 402 6.23 2.88 26.13
CA ALA A 402 5.26 1.97 26.74
C ALA A 402 5.68 0.50 26.61
N ALA A 403 6.16 0.09 25.45
CA ALA A 403 6.54 -1.30 25.15
C ALA A 403 7.73 -1.80 26.01
N ARG A 404 8.65 -0.91 26.41
CA ARG A 404 9.75 -1.24 27.34
C ARG A 404 9.29 -1.86 28.66
N ARG A 405 8.04 -1.62 29.07
CA ARG A 405 7.47 -2.09 30.35
C ARG A 405 6.71 -3.42 30.20
N LEU A 406 6.61 -3.96 28.98
CA LEU A 406 5.79 -5.14 28.69
C LEU A 406 6.52 -6.46 28.91
N GLY A 407 7.85 -6.45 29.06
CA GLY A 407 8.65 -7.66 29.27
C GLY A 407 10.12 -7.33 29.51
N ARG A 408 10.98 -8.35 29.36
CA ARG A 408 12.43 -8.21 29.49
C ARG A 408 13.03 -7.63 28.21
N ILE A 409 13.71 -6.50 28.32
CA ILE A 409 14.40 -5.89 27.19
C ILE A 409 15.58 -6.78 26.78
N VAL A 410 15.57 -7.25 25.53
CA VAL A 410 16.69 -7.97 24.90
C VAL A 410 17.61 -6.99 24.18
N ARG A 411 17.02 -6.04 23.47
CA ARG A 411 17.72 -4.93 22.82
C ARG A 411 16.89 -3.65 23.01
N ASP A 412 17.48 -2.60 23.56
CA ASP A 412 16.78 -1.33 23.73
C ASP A 412 16.82 -0.48 22.46
N SER A 413 15.80 0.34 22.30
CA SER A 413 15.71 1.33 21.24
C SER A 413 16.44 2.62 21.67
N THR A 414 17.28 3.13 20.78
CA THR A 414 17.99 4.39 20.97
C THR A 414 17.81 5.30 19.76
N PRO A 415 17.87 6.62 19.91
CA PRO A 415 17.95 7.54 18.79
C PRO A 415 19.28 7.36 18.05
N LEU A 416 19.30 7.69 16.75
CA LEU A 416 20.55 7.71 15.99
C LEU A 416 21.44 8.85 16.43
N PRO A 417 22.76 8.62 16.57
CA PRO A 417 23.72 9.71 16.80
C PRO A 417 23.74 10.63 15.59
N ASN A 418 23.93 11.91 15.83
CA ASN A 418 24.06 12.95 14.78
C ASN A 418 22.84 13.10 13.85
N ALA A 419 21.66 12.70 14.28
CA ALA A 419 20.43 12.83 13.49
C ALA A 419 19.87 14.27 13.40
N GLY A 420 20.56 15.27 13.96
CA GLY A 420 20.10 16.64 13.97
C GLY A 420 18.76 16.77 14.71
N GLN A 421 17.75 17.35 14.05
CA GLN A 421 16.39 17.49 14.57
C GLN A 421 15.46 16.32 14.17
N ALA A 422 15.95 15.32 13.44
CA ALA A 422 15.15 14.19 13.01
C ALA A 422 14.71 13.33 14.21
N ARG A 423 13.45 12.91 14.21
CA ARG A 423 12.96 11.92 15.14
C ARG A 423 13.42 10.54 14.70
N THR A 424 14.29 9.88 15.44
CA THR A 424 14.84 8.56 15.07
C THR A 424 14.71 7.57 16.21
N ALA A 425 14.58 6.29 15.89
CA ALA A 425 14.57 5.20 16.87
C ALA A 425 15.04 3.91 16.21
N THR A 426 15.93 3.17 16.88
CA THR A 426 16.35 1.83 16.47
C THR A 426 15.34 0.79 16.97
N PRO A 427 15.32 -0.46 16.45
CA PRO A 427 14.42 -1.50 16.92
C PRO A 427 14.54 -1.81 18.41
N LEU A 428 13.39 -1.90 19.10
CA LEU A 428 13.22 -2.42 20.45
C LEU A 428 12.84 -3.89 20.36
N LEU A 429 13.59 -4.78 21.03
CA LEU A 429 13.25 -6.18 21.18
C LEU A 429 12.89 -6.48 22.64
N VAL A 430 11.70 -7.01 22.87
CA VAL A 430 11.16 -7.35 24.20
C VAL A 430 10.84 -8.82 24.27
N ALA A 431 11.46 -9.55 25.18
CA ALA A 431 11.12 -10.95 25.45
C ALA A 431 9.94 -11.05 26.42
N VAL A 432 8.96 -11.88 26.07
CA VAL A 432 7.75 -12.15 26.85
C VAL A 432 7.44 -13.64 26.84
N GLU A 433 6.70 -14.11 27.85
CA GLU A 433 6.17 -15.47 27.86
C GLU A 433 4.91 -15.55 26.95
N ALA A 434 4.64 -16.71 26.42
CA ALA A 434 3.52 -16.93 25.51
C ALA A 434 2.15 -16.65 26.14
N GLU A 435 2.06 -16.74 27.47
CA GLU A 435 0.87 -16.45 28.27
C GLU A 435 0.61 -14.94 28.46
N ASP A 436 1.62 -14.10 28.23
CA ASP A 436 1.51 -12.64 28.35
C ASP A 436 0.92 -12.01 27.06
N ASP A 437 -0.16 -12.57 26.57
CA ASP A 437 -0.78 -12.24 25.29
C ASP A 437 -1.17 -10.77 25.16
N ARG A 438 -1.47 -10.07 26.25
CA ARG A 438 -1.74 -8.63 26.29
C ARG A 438 -0.55 -7.78 25.83
N ALA A 439 0.66 -8.27 25.91
CA ALA A 439 1.85 -7.56 25.47
C ALA A 439 1.90 -7.48 23.95
N TYR A 440 1.60 -8.58 23.24
CA TYR A 440 1.88 -8.75 21.82
C TYR A 440 0.64 -8.93 20.93
N LEU A 441 -0.58 -9.08 21.48
CA LEU A 441 -1.82 -9.17 20.70
C LEU A 441 -2.42 -7.80 20.30
N GLU A 442 -1.71 -6.71 20.59
CA GLU A 442 -2.05 -5.37 20.13
C GLU A 442 -0.96 -4.90 19.16
N GLU A 443 -1.34 -4.31 18.06
CA GLU A 443 -0.39 -3.72 17.14
C GLU A 443 0.37 -2.56 17.78
N ARG A 444 1.70 -2.59 17.68
CA ARG A 444 2.63 -1.58 18.20
C ARG A 444 3.38 -0.91 17.05
N PHE A 445 2.64 -0.36 16.09
CA PHE A 445 3.19 0.20 14.86
C PHE A 445 4.44 1.07 15.08
N GLY A 446 5.59 0.62 14.58
CA GLY A 446 6.90 1.22 14.78
C GLY A 446 8.00 0.16 15.02
N PRO A 447 9.21 0.57 15.45
CA PRO A 447 10.36 -0.31 15.64
C PRO A 447 10.23 -1.11 16.97
N ILE A 448 9.20 -1.92 17.09
CA ILE A 448 8.90 -2.70 18.30
C ILE A 448 8.62 -4.13 17.88
N ALA A 449 9.38 -5.09 18.43
CA ALA A 449 9.14 -6.51 18.21
C ALA A 449 9.19 -7.29 19.52
N PHE A 450 8.35 -8.33 19.61
CA PHE A 450 8.29 -9.25 20.73
C PHE A 450 8.92 -10.58 20.37
N LEU A 451 9.81 -11.06 21.23
CA LEU A 451 10.38 -12.40 21.19
C LEU A 451 9.57 -13.24 22.18
N ILE A 452 8.69 -14.07 21.66
CA ILE A 452 7.68 -14.78 22.44
C ILE A 452 8.16 -16.18 22.72
N ARG A 453 8.39 -16.49 24.00
CA ARG A 453 8.84 -17.81 24.44
C ARG A 453 7.67 -18.79 24.46
N CYS A 454 7.65 -19.75 23.55
CA CYS A 454 6.69 -20.83 23.50
C CYS A 454 7.32 -22.12 24.05
N ARG A 455 6.53 -23.05 24.57
CA ARG A 455 7.03 -24.35 25.07
C ARG A 455 7.78 -25.11 23.98
N ASN A 456 7.15 -25.21 22.80
CA ASN A 456 7.66 -25.97 21.64
C ASN A 456 7.20 -25.33 20.32
N ALA A 457 7.65 -25.89 19.20
CA ALA A 457 7.35 -25.40 17.86
C ALA A 457 5.84 -25.45 17.51
N GLU A 458 5.12 -26.48 17.98
CA GLU A 458 3.69 -26.62 17.73
C GLU A 458 2.88 -25.53 18.43
N GLU A 459 3.22 -25.17 19.66
CA GLU A 459 2.60 -24.03 20.35
C GLU A 459 2.94 -22.71 19.66
N ALA A 460 4.18 -22.52 19.22
CA ALA A 460 4.60 -21.34 18.48
C ALA A 460 3.74 -21.14 17.22
N LEU A 461 3.56 -22.19 16.42
CA LEU A 461 2.73 -22.17 15.23
C LEU A 461 1.25 -21.91 15.57
N ALA A 462 0.71 -22.62 16.55
CA ALA A 462 -0.70 -22.49 16.94
C ALA A 462 -1.02 -21.05 17.40
N ARG A 463 -0.16 -20.47 18.26
CA ARG A 463 -0.34 -19.09 18.74
C ARG A 463 -0.16 -18.05 17.63
N ALA A 464 0.84 -18.22 16.76
CA ALA A 464 1.09 -17.33 15.63
C ALA A 464 -0.11 -17.29 14.67
N ALA A 465 -0.61 -18.45 14.25
CA ALA A 465 -1.78 -18.53 13.35
C ALA A 465 -3.07 -18.00 14.02
N ALA A 466 -3.30 -18.34 15.30
CA ALA A 466 -4.45 -17.84 16.06
C ALA A 466 -4.42 -16.33 16.23
N SER A 467 -3.26 -15.74 16.55
CA SER A 467 -3.08 -14.31 16.70
C SER A 467 -3.31 -13.56 15.39
N ALA A 468 -2.75 -14.05 14.28
CA ALA A 468 -2.97 -13.49 12.94
C ALA A 468 -4.45 -13.50 12.55
N ARG A 469 -5.15 -14.62 12.78
CA ARG A 469 -6.59 -14.76 12.51
C ARG A 469 -7.45 -13.80 13.35
N ALA A 470 -7.08 -13.59 14.61
CA ALA A 470 -7.88 -12.80 15.57
C ALA A 470 -7.61 -11.29 15.48
N LYS A 471 -6.37 -10.89 15.18
CA LYS A 471 -5.91 -9.50 15.25
C LYS A 471 -5.51 -8.90 13.90
N GLY A 472 -5.34 -9.73 12.89
CA GLY A 472 -4.90 -9.36 11.57
C GLY A 472 -3.40 -9.49 11.37
N ALA A 473 -3.04 -9.94 10.18
CA ALA A 473 -1.66 -9.94 9.67
C ALA A 473 -1.68 -9.84 8.15
N ILE A 474 -0.75 -9.09 7.61
CA ILE A 474 -0.57 -8.94 6.17
C ILE A 474 0.45 -9.95 5.67
N THR A 475 1.45 -10.26 6.48
CA THR A 475 2.51 -11.22 6.18
C THR A 475 2.74 -12.16 7.35
N ALA A 476 3.26 -13.36 7.06
CA ALA A 476 3.78 -14.28 8.07
C ALA A 476 5.12 -14.85 7.60
N GLY A 477 6.04 -15.08 8.54
CA GLY A 477 7.33 -15.73 8.30
C GLY A 477 7.42 -17.06 9.02
N LEU A 478 8.16 -17.99 8.45
CA LEU A 478 8.52 -19.28 9.05
C LEU A 478 9.99 -19.59 8.77
N TYR A 479 10.70 -19.97 9.81
CA TYR A 479 11.99 -20.62 9.70
C TYR A 479 11.87 -22.02 10.30
N ALA A 480 12.19 -23.05 9.53
CA ALA A 480 12.07 -24.44 9.92
C ALA A 480 12.94 -25.35 9.04
N THR A 481 13.34 -26.49 9.57
CA THR A 481 14.12 -27.53 8.87
C THR A 481 13.29 -28.76 8.52
N ASP A 482 12.15 -28.99 9.21
CA ASP A 482 11.25 -30.12 8.98
C ASP A 482 10.17 -29.77 7.93
N GLU A 483 10.21 -30.44 6.78
CA GLU A 483 9.25 -30.25 5.69
C GLU A 483 7.80 -30.59 6.10
N ALA A 484 7.60 -31.57 7.00
CA ALA A 484 6.27 -31.90 7.49
C ALA A 484 5.71 -30.77 8.38
N PHE A 485 6.55 -30.12 9.17
CA PHE A 485 6.17 -28.93 9.93
C PHE A 485 5.88 -27.74 9.01
N ILE A 486 6.70 -27.52 7.98
CA ILE A 486 6.47 -26.47 6.96
C ILE A 486 5.11 -26.65 6.29
N ALA A 487 4.75 -27.87 5.89
CA ALA A 487 3.46 -28.17 5.30
C ALA A 487 2.28 -27.88 6.26
N ARG A 488 2.39 -28.24 7.54
CA ARG A 488 1.38 -27.91 8.58
C ARG A 488 1.27 -26.39 8.80
N ALA A 489 2.40 -25.70 8.81
CA ALA A 489 2.41 -24.24 8.96
C ALA A 489 1.76 -23.53 7.77
N ALA A 490 2.04 -23.97 6.54
CA ALA A 490 1.41 -23.45 5.34
C ALA A 490 -0.12 -23.57 5.41
N GLU A 491 -0.64 -24.73 5.83
CA GLU A 491 -2.06 -24.96 6.02
C GLU A 491 -2.67 -24.08 7.15
N ALA A 492 -1.94 -23.93 8.27
CA ALA A 492 -2.40 -23.12 9.40
C ALA A 492 -2.52 -21.63 9.02
N PHE A 493 -1.52 -21.08 8.33
CA PHE A 493 -1.55 -19.69 7.88
C PHE A 493 -2.51 -19.45 6.71
N ALA A 494 -2.69 -20.43 5.81
CA ALA A 494 -3.75 -20.36 4.79
C ALA A 494 -5.13 -20.22 5.42
N ARG A 495 -5.43 -21.01 6.48
CA ARG A 495 -6.69 -20.89 7.24
C ARG A 495 -6.80 -19.60 8.03
N ALA A 496 -5.67 -19.01 8.43
CA ALA A 496 -5.63 -17.68 9.05
C ALA A 496 -5.74 -16.54 8.02
N GLY A 497 -5.73 -16.85 6.72
CA GLY A 497 -5.82 -15.90 5.64
C GLY A 497 -4.58 -15.01 5.50
N VAL A 498 -3.38 -15.56 5.73
CA VAL A 498 -2.12 -14.81 5.67
C VAL A 498 -1.14 -15.49 4.71
N PRO A 499 -0.51 -14.75 3.78
CA PRO A 499 0.59 -15.26 2.99
C PRO A 499 1.78 -15.67 3.88
N LEU A 500 2.38 -16.82 3.60
CA LEU A 500 3.51 -17.36 4.36
C LEU A 500 4.78 -17.33 3.53
N SER A 501 5.85 -16.76 4.10
CA SER A 501 7.20 -16.80 3.59
C SER A 501 8.03 -17.81 4.38
N VAL A 502 8.72 -18.72 3.71
CA VAL A 502 9.47 -19.80 4.37
C VAL A 502 10.96 -19.65 4.13
N ASN A 503 11.75 -19.66 5.20
CA ASN A 503 13.23 -19.67 5.19
C ASN A 503 13.85 -18.54 4.33
N LEU A 504 13.24 -17.34 4.34
CA LEU A 504 13.78 -16.21 3.59
C LEU A 504 15.12 -15.77 4.15
N THR A 505 16.13 -15.68 3.29
CA THR A 505 17.47 -15.18 3.58
C THR A 505 17.97 -14.29 2.44
N GLY A 506 19.14 -13.69 2.58
CA GLY A 506 19.70 -12.80 1.55
C GLY A 506 18.87 -11.54 1.34
N GLY A 507 18.63 -11.20 0.08
CA GLY A 507 17.93 -9.95 -0.32
C GLY A 507 16.42 -10.07 -0.50
N ILE A 508 15.78 -11.10 0.02
CA ILE A 508 14.32 -11.31 -0.03
C ILE A 508 13.77 -11.22 1.38
N TYR A 509 12.86 -10.28 1.63
CA TYR A 509 12.39 -9.93 2.97
C TYR A 509 10.89 -10.12 3.11
N VAL A 510 10.44 -10.60 4.28
CA VAL A 510 9.04 -10.88 4.59
C VAL A 510 8.13 -9.64 4.51
N ASN A 511 8.67 -8.46 4.75
CA ASN A 511 7.96 -7.20 4.72
C ASN A 511 7.93 -6.51 3.35
N GLN A 512 8.40 -7.16 2.30
CA GLN A 512 8.38 -6.65 0.93
C GLN A 512 7.48 -7.51 0.05
N SER A 513 6.80 -6.87 -0.91
CA SER A 513 5.97 -7.54 -1.92
C SER A 513 6.09 -6.81 -3.25
N ALA A 514 6.25 -7.56 -4.34
CA ALA A 514 6.36 -7.04 -5.69
C ALA A 514 4.99 -7.00 -6.38
N ALA A 515 4.71 -5.91 -7.09
CA ALA A 515 3.56 -5.84 -7.98
C ALA A 515 3.61 -6.97 -9.04
N PHE A 516 2.48 -7.36 -9.57
CA PHE A 516 2.28 -8.44 -10.52
C PHE A 516 2.62 -9.85 -10.00
N SER A 517 3.49 -9.97 -8.99
CA SER A 517 3.94 -11.23 -8.40
C SER A 517 3.18 -11.57 -7.13
N ASP A 518 3.17 -10.65 -6.17
CA ASP A 518 2.62 -10.89 -4.84
C ASP A 518 1.27 -10.19 -4.64
N PHE A 519 0.31 -10.91 -4.07
CA PHE A 519 -0.89 -10.30 -3.53
C PHE A 519 -0.56 -9.63 -2.19
N HIS A 520 -1.14 -8.44 -1.97
CA HIS A 520 -0.99 -7.70 -0.72
C HIS A 520 -2.32 -7.68 0.01
N VAL A 521 -2.35 -8.15 1.26
CA VAL A 521 -3.56 -8.49 2.00
C VAL A 521 -4.36 -9.62 1.33
N THR A 522 -5.24 -10.29 2.02
CA THR A 522 -6.08 -11.35 1.45
C THR A 522 -7.58 -11.08 1.60
N GLY A 523 -7.94 -10.18 2.52
CA GLY A 523 -9.34 -9.95 2.88
C GLY A 523 -9.96 -11.02 3.79
N LEU A 524 -9.16 -11.97 4.29
CA LEU A 524 -9.63 -13.11 5.11
C LEU A 524 -9.34 -12.95 6.61
N ASN A 525 -8.69 -11.89 7.02
CA ASN A 525 -8.37 -11.59 8.42
C ASN A 525 -8.53 -10.08 8.70
N PRO A 526 -8.50 -9.63 9.97
CA PRO A 526 -8.77 -8.23 10.32
C PRO A 526 -7.81 -7.17 9.76
N ALA A 527 -6.68 -7.56 9.12
CA ALA A 527 -5.78 -6.59 8.48
C ALA A 527 -6.38 -5.92 7.23
N GLY A 528 -7.49 -6.43 6.72
CA GLY A 528 -8.22 -5.81 5.62
C GLY A 528 -9.38 -6.68 5.15
N ASN A 529 -10.27 -6.09 4.35
CA ASN A 529 -11.43 -6.79 3.80
C ASN A 529 -11.33 -7.11 2.31
N ALA A 530 -10.19 -6.82 1.70
CA ALA A 530 -9.92 -7.07 0.29
C ALA A 530 -8.43 -7.33 0.06
N CYS A 531 -8.10 -8.06 -0.99
CA CYS A 531 -6.75 -8.07 -1.53
C CYS A 531 -6.49 -6.73 -2.23
N LEU A 532 -5.30 -6.16 -2.02
CA LEU A 532 -4.89 -4.99 -2.77
C LEU A 532 -4.44 -5.45 -4.17
N THR A 533 -5.23 -5.12 -5.13
CA THR A 533 -5.07 -5.40 -6.55
C THR A 533 -5.18 -6.88 -6.94
N ASP A 534 -6.42 -7.30 -7.11
CA ASP A 534 -6.81 -8.52 -7.80
C ASP A 534 -8.05 -8.27 -8.66
N SER A 535 -8.57 -9.30 -9.33
CA SER A 535 -9.80 -9.20 -10.12
C SER A 535 -11.01 -8.77 -9.29
N ALA A 536 -11.13 -9.21 -8.04
CA ALA A 536 -12.26 -8.88 -7.16
C ALA A 536 -12.20 -7.40 -6.72
N PHE A 537 -10.99 -6.88 -6.47
CA PHE A 537 -10.77 -5.48 -6.14
C PHE A 537 -11.23 -4.52 -7.24
N VAL A 538 -10.99 -4.88 -8.50
CA VAL A 538 -11.37 -4.04 -9.66
C VAL A 538 -12.81 -4.30 -10.12
N ALA A 539 -13.28 -5.55 -10.16
CA ALA A 539 -14.59 -5.94 -10.68
C ALA A 539 -15.76 -5.34 -9.88
N ASN A 540 -15.54 -5.02 -8.62
CA ASN A 540 -16.58 -4.42 -7.78
C ASN A 540 -16.80 -2.91 -8.03
N ARG A 541 -15.94 -2.26 -8.85
CA ARG A 541 -15.99 -0.80 -9.12
C ARG A 541 -16.93 -0.44 -10.25
N PHE A 542 -17.41 -1.41 -11.01
CA PHE A 542 -18.35 -1.21 -12.11
C PHE A 542 -19.43 -2.29 -12.17
N ARG A 543 -20.40 -2.10 -13.04
CA ARG A 543 -21.40 -3.09 -13.43
C ARG A 543 -21.54 -3.09 -14.94
N VAL A 544 -22.10 -4.19 -15.47
CA VAL A 544 -22.35 -4.35 -16.89
C VAL A 544 -23.87 -4.36 -17.14
N VAL A 545 -24.33 -3.43 -17.98
CA VAL A 545 -25.74 -3.28 -18.33
C VAL A 545 -25.95 -3.62 -19.80
N ALA A 546 -26.91 -4.48 -20.08
CA ALA A 546 -27.20 -4.94 -21.43
C ALA A 546 -28.36 -4.16 -22.07
N VAL A 547 -28.20 -3.86 -23.36
CA VAL A 547 -29.30 -3.47 -24.25
C VAL A 547 -29.55 -4.62 -25.24
N ARG A 548 -30.79 -5.00 -25.46
CA ARG A 548 -31.22 -6.05 -26.38
C ARG A 548 -32.21 -5.50 -27.38
N ARG A 549 -32.01 -5.79 -28.65
CA ARG A 549 -32.92 -5.40 -29.74
C ARG A 549 -33.20 -6.59 -30.66
N PRO A 550 -34.47 -6.85 -31.05
CA PRO A 550 -34.74 -7.78 -32.14
C PRO A 550 -34.04 -7.33 -33.43
N ILE A 551 -33.53 -8.28 -34.19
CA ILE A 551 -33.02 -8.03 -35.53
C ILE A 551 -33.78 -8.94 -36.51
N ALA A 552 -33.97 -8.45 -37.75
CA ALA A 552 -34.57 -9.27 -38.79
C ALA A 552 -33.71 -10.50 -39.07
N ALA A 553 -34.38 -11.59 -39.42
CA ALA A 553 -33.72 -12.85 -39.78
C ALA A 553 -32.88 -12.73 -41.06
#